data_bc064e52af4ede839da877b3897ae5a4
#
_entry.id   bc064e52af4ede839da877b3897ae5a4
#
_cell.length_a   1.000
_cell.length_b   1.000
_cell.length_c   1.000
_cell.angle_alpha   90.00
_cell.angle_beta   90.00
_cell.angle_gamma   90.00
#
_symmetry.space_group_name_H-M   'P 1'
#
loop_
_entity.id
_entity.type
_entity.pdbx_description
1 polymer ?
#
loop_
_entity_poly.entity_id
_entity_poly.type
_entity_poly.pdbx_seq_one_letter_code
_entity_poly.pdbx_strand_id
1 'polypeptide(L)'
;MKKTIFTGLLMLITALAVNAQNLTGKQWCTVLNDEDGQGIAVALTFEKNGSCGMLIATQQDMKEDGVPITLIAAVTVPGSYKRDGSNLNNQFNNGKAKVEVDYEIKGMDAKTKVLLDKQIKGEISTLKKEFKQVLLDGMPKMDQLKIVSLESKKLVVRNDDDQEIPFYVE
;
A
#
# COMPACT_ATOMS: atom_id res chain seq x y z
N MET A 1 14.29 -5.14 -15.49
CA MET A 1 13.79 -6.23 -14.64
C MET A 1 13.07 -5.76 -13.36
N LYS A 2 12.73 -4.46 -13.22
CA LYS A 2 12.06 -3.88 -12.03
C LYS A 2 10.52 -4.08 -11.98
N LYS A 3 9.89 -4.50 -13.09
CA LYS A 3 8.41 -4.61 -13.19
C LYS A 3 7.80 -5.89 -12.62
N THR A 4 8.56 -6.95 -12.43
CA THR A 4 8.02 -8.29 -12.16
C THR A 4 7.75 -8.54 -10.66
N ILE A 5 8.46 -7.86 -9.76
CA ILE A 5 8.32 -8.08 -8.31
C ILE A 5 7.15 -7.26 -7.75
N PHE A 6 6.89 -6.09 -8.33
CA PHE A 6 5.74 -5.26 -7.98
C PHE A 6 4.40 -5.95 -8.30
N THR A 7 4.37 -6.74 -9.38
CA THR A 7 3.22 -7.58 -9.76
C THR A 7 2.95 -8.68 -8.72
N GLY A 8 3.99 -9.20 -8.07
CA GLY A 8 3.85 -10.22 -7.01
C GLY A 8 3.23 -9.68 -5.72
N LEU A 9 3.52 -8.44 -5.34
CA LEU A 9 2.93 -7.81 -4.15
C LEU A 9 1.43 -7.49 -4.38
N LEU A 10 1.07 -7.13 -5.60
CA LEU A 10 -0.34 -6.91 -5.98
C LEU A 10 -1.14 -8.22 -6.12
N MET A 11 -0.51 -9.35 -6.48
CA MET A 11 -1.20 -10.62 -6.66
C MET A 11 -1.69 -11.30 -5.37
N LEU A 12 -1.27 -10.86 -4.20
CA LEU A 12 -1.80 -11.35 -2.92
C LEU A 12 -3.23 -10.89 -2.61
N ILE A 13 -3.84 -10.15 -3.55
CA ILE A 13 -5.09 -9.43 -3.33
C ILE A 13 -6.17 -9.83 -4.36
N THR A 14 -6.08 -10.99 -4.97
CA THR A 14 -7.10 -11.44 -5.90
C THR A 14 -8.21 -12.23 -5.22
N ALA A 15 -9.37 -11.69 -5.20
CA ALA A 15 -10.66 -12.24 -5.63
C ALA A 15 -11.82 -11.40 -5.12
N LEU A 16 -12.48 -10.69 -5.99
CA LEU A 16 -13.94 -10.65 -6.07
C LEU A 16 -14.34 -9.72 -7.24
N ALA A 17 -14.71 -10.34 -8.33
CA ALA A 17 -15.22 -9.66 -9.50
C ALA A 17 -16.69 -9.34 -9.35
N VAL A 18 -17.08 -8.32 -10.10
CA VAL A 18 -18.36 -8.07 -10.78
C VAL A 18 -19.30 -7.07 -10.11
N ASN A 19 -19.29 -5.84 -10.59
CA ASN A 19 -20.34 -5.19 -11.39
C ASN A 19 -19.96 -3.75 -11.71
N ALA A 20 -20.20 -3.36 -12.97
CA ALA A 20 -19.87 -2.05 -13.52
C ALA A 20 -20.47 -0.89 -12.70
N GLN A 21 -19.67 0.15 -12.48
CA GLN A 21 -20.01 1.41 -11.82
C GLN A 21 -20.17 1.37 -10.29
N ASN A 22 -19.81 0.30 -9.60
CA ASN A 22 -19.89 0.26 -8.16
C ASN A 22 -18.52 0.52 -7.52
N LEU A 23 -18.45 1.46 -6.59
CA LEU A 23 -17.27 1.76 -5.80
C LEU A 23 -16.93 0.59 -4.87
N THR A 24 -17.94 -0.10 -4.36
CA THR A 24 -17.83 -1.12 -3.32
C THR A 24 -17.51 -2.51 -3.88
N GLY A 25 -16.88 -3.34 -3.04
CA GLY A 25 -16.54 -4.72 -3.37
C GLY A 25 -15.39 -4.85 -4.37
N LYS A 26 -14.58 -3.80 -4.51
CA LYS A 26 -13.39 -3.74 -5.36
C LYS A 26 -12.22 -3.23 -4.55
N GLN A 27 -11.04 -3.61 -4.99
CA GLN A 27 -9.81 -3.00 -4.56
C GLN A 27 -9.31 -2.07 -5.65
N TRP A 28 -9.15 -0.82 -5.29
CA TRP A 28 -8.72 0.25 -6.16
C TRP A 28 -7.26 0.55 -5.90
N CYS A 29 -6.38 0.25 -6.85
CA CYS A 29 -4.93 0.29 -6.70
C CYS A 29 -4.31 1.41 -7.53
N THR A 30 -3.28 2.05 -6.97
CA THR A 30 -2.43 3.02 -7.67
C THR A 30 -0.99 2.87 -7.20
N VAL A 31 -0.06 3.45 -7.95
CA VAL A 31 1.33 3.61 -7.54
C VAL A 31 1.63 5.09 -7.55
N LEU A 32 2.04 5.59 -6.41
CA LEU A 32 2.56 6.93 -6.22
C LEU A 32 4.08 6.86 -6.23
N ASN A 33 4.75 7.88 -6.75
CA ASN A 33 6.19 8.00 -6.62
C ASN A 33 6.48 9.03 -5.53
N ASP A 34 7.41 8.70 -4.65
CA ASP A 34 7.96 9.69 -3.73
C ASP A 34 8.94 10.65 -4.44
N GLU A 35 9.50 11.60 -3.69
CA GLU A 35 10.45 12.59 -4.20
C GLU A 35 11.74 11.94 -4.75
N ASP A 36 12.11 10.78 -4.25
CA ASP A 36 13.27 9.99 -4.68
C ASP A 36 12.96 9.03 -5.84
N GLY A 37 11.71 9.02 -6.32
CA GLY A 37 11.24 8.16 -7.40
C GLY A 37 11.00 6.71 -6.96
N GLN A 38 10.92 6.44 -5.66
CA GLN A 38 10.52 5.13 -5.15
C GLN A 38 9.00 5.00 -5.25
N GLY A 39 8.54 3.85 -5.75
CA GLY A 39 7.12 3.58 -5.89
C GLY A 39 6.49 3.18 -4.57
N ILE A 40 5.41 3.86 -4.20
CA ILE A 40 4.54 3.48 -3.10
C ILE A 40 3.23 2.97 -3.70
N ALA A 41 2.93 1.70 -3.49
CA ALA A 41 1.65 1.13 -3.88
C ALA A 41 0.58 1.50 -2.85
N VAL A 42 -0.56 1.98 -3.32
CA VAL A 42 -1.71 2.31 -2.48
C VAL A 42 -2.93 1.57 -3.00
N ALA A 43 -3.64 0.92 -2.10
CA ALA A 43 -4.92 0.32 -2.42
C ALA A 43 -6.01 0.80 -1.47
N LEU A 44 -7.17 1.13 -2.03
CA LEU A 44 -8.37 1.49 -1.29
C LEU A 44 -9.46 0.43 -1.48
N THR A 45 -10.13 0.08 -0.41
CA THR A 45 -11.31 -0.79 -0.43
C THR A 45 -12.49 -0.08 0.20
N PHE A 46 -13.67 -0.27 -0.37
CA PHE A 46 -14.92 0.28 0.14
C PHE A 46 -15.97 -0.82 0.20
N GLU A 47 -16.59 -0.99 1.35
CA GLU A 47 -17.58 -2.02 1.60
C GLU A 47 -19.00 -1.43 1.69
N LYS A 48 -20.01 -2.23 1.34
CA LYS A 48 -21.42 -1.78 1.37
C LYS A 48 -21.90 -1.35 2.76
N ASN A 49 -21.26 -1.85 3.81
CA ASN A 49 -21.59 -1.53 5.21
C ASN A 49 -20.99 -0.20 5.69
N GLY A 50 -20.30 0.54 4.80
CA GLY A 50 -19.64 1.81 5.14
C GLY A 50 -18.26 1.65 5.75
N SER A 51 -17.70 0.44 5.81
CA SER A 51 -16.29 0.26 6.15
C SER A 51 -15.39 0.51 4.94
N CYS A 52 -14.19 1.00 5.18
CA CYS A 52 -13.15 1.12 4.17
C CYS A 52 -11.81 0.64 4.73
N GLY A 53 -10.86 0.42 3.84
CA GLY A 53 -9.49 0.09 4.19
C GLY A 53 -8.53 0.77 3.23
N MET A 54 -7.35 1.09 3.74
CA MET A 54 -6.23 1.55 2.95
C MET A 54 -5.05 0.62 3.20
N LEU A 55 -4.45 0.13 2.13
CA LEU A 55 -3.18 -0.60 2.15
C LEU A 55 -2.14 0.27 1.49
N ILE A 56 -1.02 0.46 2.17
CA ILE A 56 0.14 1.18 1.66
C ILE A 56 1.30 0.19 1.67
N ALA A 57 2.00 0.04 0.57
CA ALA A 57 3.13 -0.87 0.49
C ALA A 57 4.29 -0.26 -0.29
N THR A 58 5.50 -0.54 0.16
CA THR A 58 6.75 -0.14 -0.51
C THR A 58 7.74 -1.28 -0.53
N GLN A 59 8.69 -1.18 -1.46
CA GLN A 59 9.82 -2.07 -1.54
C GLN A 59 11.09 -1.23 -1.57
N GLN A 60 12.06 -1.60 -0.74
CA GLN A 60 13.35 -0.95 -0.67
C GLN A 60 14.46 -1.98 -0.90
N ASP A 61 15.31 -1.72 -1.88
CA ASP A 61 16.53 -2.50 -2.11
C ASP A 61 17.69 -1.83 -1.39
N MET A 62 18.37 -2.57 -0.54
CA MET A 62 19.50 -2.12 0.23
C MET A 62 20.66 -3.12 0.14
N LYS A 63 21.83 -2.70 0.61
CA LYS A 63 22.98 -3.59 0.77
C LYS A 63 23.52 -3.46 2.17
N GLU A 64 23.68 -4.58 2.85
CA GLU A 64 24.35 -4.64 4.13
C GLU A 64 25.57 -5.55 3.99
N ASP A 65 26.76 -5.03 4.32
CA ASP A 65 28.05 -5.71 4.12
C ASP A 65 28.25 -6.27 2.70
N GLY A 66 27.76 -5.55 1.69
CA GLY A 66 27.82 -5.95 0.30
C GLY A 66 26.72 -6.94 -0.15
N VAL A 67 25.87 -7.38 0.77
CA VAL A 67 24.79 -8.34 0.51
C VAL A 67 23.53 -7.60 0.07
N PRO A 68 22.93 -7.95 -1.07
CA PRO A 68 21.66 -7.36 -1.49
C PRO A 68 20.49 -7.91 -0.65
N ILE A 69 19.77 -7.00 -0.02
CA ILE A 69 18.57 -7.27 0.76
C ILE A 69 17.42 -6.45 0.14
N THR A 70 16.31 -7.10 -0.10
CA THR A 70 15.07 -6.43 -0.47
C THR A 70 14.13 -6.45 0.73
N LEU A 71 13.79 -5.27 1.27
CA LEU A 71 12.76 -5.12 2.29
C LEU A 71 11.42 -4.80 1.62
N ILE A 72 10.35 -5.43 2.11
CA ILE A 72 8.98 -5.18 1.69
C ILE A 72 8.20 -4.80 2.94
N ALA A 73 7.62 -3.60 2.94
CA ALA A 73 6.81 -3.13 4.04
C ALA A 73 5.39 -2.84 3.57
N ALA A 74 4.41 -3.26 4.36
CA ALA A 74 3.00 -3.00 4.11
C ALA A 74 2.31 -2.50 5.38
N VAL A 75 1.50 -1.45 5.25
CA VAL A 75 0.67 -0.88 6.31
C VAL A 75 -0.78 -0.96 5.90
N THR A 76 -1.58 -1.68 6.67
CA THR A 76 -3.04 -1.76 6.49
C THR A 76 -3.73 -0.89 7.51
N VAL A 77 -4.54 0.07 7.05
CA VAL A 77 -5.27 1.02 7.89
C VAL A 77 -6.77 0.79 7.72
N PRO A 78 -7.49 0.30 8.74
CA PRO A 78 -8.93 0.19 8.68
C PRO A 78 -9.60 1.56 8.87
N GLY A 79 -10.80 1.71 8.35
CA GLY A 79 -11.56 2.94 8.46
C GLY A 79 -13.04 2.78 8.16
N SER A 80 -13.73 3.89 8.12
CA SER A 80 -15.10 4.01 7.66
C SER A 80 -15.21 5.13 6.63
N TYR A 81 -16.23 5.07 5.80
CA TYR A 81 -16.48 6.12 4.82
C TYR A 81 -17.96 6.47 4.74
N LYS A 82 -18.21 7.71 4.30
CA LYS A 82 -19.54 8.17 3.88
C LYS A 82 -19.41 8.75 2.48
N ARG A 83 -20.33 8.36 1.61
CA ARG A 83 -20.44 8.91 0.27
C ARG A 83 -21.65 9.83 0.18
N ASP A 84 -21.42 11.04 -0.29
CA ASP A 84 -22.48 12.01 -0.62
C ASP A 84 -22.25 12.50 -2.06
N GLY A 85 -23.05 11.98 -2.98
CA GLY A 85 -22.86 12.22 -4.41
C GLY A 85 -21.47 11.77 -4.89
N SER A 86 -20.66 12.75 -5.28
CA SER A 86 -19.25 12.54 -5.67
C SER A 86 -18.25 12.65 -4.52
N ASN A 87 -18.68 13.07 -3.33
CA ASN A 87 -17.77 13.24 -2.20
C ASN A 87 -17.64 11.95 -1.40
N LEU A 88 -16.41 11.57 -1.07
CA LEU A 88 -16.06 10.47 -0.18
C LEU A 88 -15.38 11.06 1.06
N ASN A 89 -16.02 10.92 2.19
CA ASN A 89 -15.45 11.31 3.49
C ASN A 89 -14.98 10.05 4.20
N ASN A 90 -13.67 9.81 4.18
CA ASN A 90 -13.03 8.67 4.80
C ASN A 90 -12.55 9.04 6.21
N GLN A 91 -12.61 8.10 7.12
CA GLN A 91 -12.09 8.21 8.48
C GLN A 91 -11.18 7.02 8.74
N PHE A 92 -9.91 7.15 8.42
CA PHE A 92 -8.90 6.13 8.66
C PHE A 92 -8.45 6.11 10.12
N ASN A 93 -8.36 4.91 10.70
CA ASN A 93 -7.92 4.73 12.08
C ASN A 93 -6.45 4.31 12.14
N ASN A 94 -5.54 5.29 12.10
CA ASN A 94 -4.10 5.06 12.15
C ASN A 94 -3.64 4.35 13.45
N GLY A 95 -4.40 4.50 14.54
CA GLY A 95 -4.14 3.79 15.79
C GLY A 95 -4.33 2.28 15.68
N LYS A 96 -5.20 1.83 14.77
CA LYS A 96 -5.45 0.40 14.47
C LYS A 96 -4.66 -0.11 13.26
N ALA A 97 -3.75 0.70 12.71
CA ALA A 97 -2.94 0.28 11.58
C ALA A 97 -2.06 -0.93 11.94
N LYS A 98 -2.07 -1.93 11.07
CA LYS A 98 -1.23 -3.13 11.15
C LYS A 98 -0.07 -2.97 10.19
N VAL A 99 1.12 -3.37 10.62
CA VAL A 99 2.34 -3.30 9.82
C VAL A 99 2.91 -4.70 9.64
N GLU A 100 3.18 -5.03 8.40
CA GLU A 100 3.89 -6.25 8.02
C GLU A 100 5.20 -5.83 7.35
N VAL A 101 6.30 -6.48 7.72
CA VAL A 101 7.59 -6.31 7.10
C VAL A 101 8.12 -7.70 6.77
N ASP A 102 8.46 -7.88 5.51
CA ASP A 102 9.10 -9.07 4.99
C ASP A 102 10.43 -8.69 4.32
N TYR A 103 11.29 -9.67 4.05
CA TYR A 103 12.57 -9.43 3.43
C TYR A 103 13.04 -10.62 2.60
N GLU A 104 13.80 -10.33 1.56
CA GLU A 104 14.45 -11.32 0.71
C GLU A 104 15.95 -11.04 0.68
N ILE A 105 16.77 -12.08 0.96
CA ILE A 105 18.22 -12.04 0.88
C ILE A 105 18.67 -12.86 -0.31
N LYS A 106 19.42 -12.25 -1.22
CA LYS A 106 19.88 -12.89 -2.46
C LYS A 106 21.37 -13.12 -2.48
N GLY A 107 21.82 -14.23 -3.10
CA GLY A 107 23.22 -14.46 -3.45
C GLY A 107 24.13 -14.88 -2.29
N MET A 108 23.61 -15.48 -1.22
CA MET A 108 24.39 -15.92 -0.07
C MET A 108 24.47 -17.43 0.07
N ASP A 109 25.56 -17.89 0.72
CA ASP A 109 25.64 -19.24 1.25
C ASP A 109 24.70 -19.44 2.46
N ALA A 110 24.33 -20.69 2.72
CA ALA A 110 23.33 -21.02 3.73
C ALA A 110 23.70 -20.58 5.16
N LYS A 111 24.99 -20.57 5.53
CA LYS A 111 25.44 -20.22 6.89
C LYS A 111 25.30 -18.73 7.13
N THR A 112 25.78 -17.93 6.18
CA THR A 112 25.72 -16.46 6.26
C THR A 112 24.26 -15.98 6.22
N LYS A 113 23.40 -16.61 5.39
CA LYS A 113 21.97 -16.34 5.35
C LYS A 113 21.30 -16.53 6.72
N VAL A 114 21.62 -17.60 7.45
CA VAL A 114 21.07 -17.87 8.80
C VAL A 114 21.45 -16.80 9.81
N LEU A 115 22.70 -16.30 9.77
CA LEU A 115 23.16 -15.26 10.68
C LEU A 115 22.45 -13.93 10.42
N LEU A 116 22.36 -13.52 9.16
CA LEU A 116 21.70 -12.29 8.76
C LEU A 116 20.18 -12.35 9.02
N ASP A 117 19.55 -13.49 8.76
CA ASP A 117 18.15 -13.76 9.08
C ASP A 117 17.85 -13.54 10.57
N LYS A 118 18.75 -14.00 11.45
CA LYS A 118 18.60 -13.80 12.90
C LYS A 118 18.76 -12.33 13.29
N GLN A 119 19.67 -11.60 12.68
CA GLN A 119 19.89 -10.18 12.92
C GLN A 119 18.67 -9.36 12.47
N ILE A 120 18.20 -9.53 11.23
CA ILE A 120 17.03 -8.84 10.70
C ILE A 120 15.78 -9.13 11.54
N LYS A 121 15.57 -10.39 11.95
CA LYS A 121 14.47 -10.76 12.85
C LYS A 121 14.54 -10.05 14.21
N GLY A 122 15.73 -9.77 14.71
CA GLY A 122 15.93 -8.98 15.93
C GLY A 122 15.48 -7.53 15.78
N GLU A 123 15.63 -6.96 14.59
CA GLU A 123 15.34 -5.55 14.29
C GLU A 123 13.92 -5.31 13.73
N ILE A 124 13.21 -6.37 13.38
CA ILE A 124 11.92 -6.28 12.66
C ILE A 124 10.86 -5.44 13.41
N SER A 125 10.90 -5.43 14.74
CA SER A 125 9.98 -4.63 15.56
C SER A 125 10.25 -3.12 15.45
N THR A 126 11.51 -2.74 15.32
CA THR A 126 11.94 -1.35 15.09
C THR A 126 11.60 -0.93 13.67
N LEU A 127 11.93 -1.75 12.68
CA LEU A 127 11.58 -1.52 11.29
C LEU A 127 10.08 -1.33 11.09
N LYS A 128 9.24 -2.13 11.76
CA LYS A 128 7.78 -1.96 11.70
C LYS A 128 7.31 -0.60 12.19
N LYS A 129 7.92 -0.06 13.25
CA LYS A 129 7.57 1.27 13.77
C LYS A 129 8.01 2.38 12.81
N GLU A 130 9.21 2.27 12.29
CA GLU A 130 9.77 3.24 11.34
C GLU A 130 8.98 3.25 10.04
N PHE A 131 8.72 2.10 9.42
CA PHE A 131 7.91 2.01 8.21
C PHE A 131 6.47 2.51 8.43
N LYS A 132 5.88 2.20 9.59
CA LYS A 132 4.55 2.75 9.92
C LYS A 132 4.55 4.26 9.85
N GLN A 133 5.51 4.91 10.51
CA GLN A 133 5.61 6.37 10.56
C GLN A 133 5.85 6.95 9.17
N VAL A 134 6.87 6.46 8.48
CA VAL A 134 7.27 6.97 7.15
C VAL A 134 6.13 6.81 6.13
N LEU A 135 5.49 5.62 6.08
CA LEU A 135 4.44 5.37 5.10
C LEU A 135 3.14 6.15 5.39
N LEU A 136 2.80 6.38 6.66
CA LEU A 136 1.61 7.16 6.98
C LEU A 136 1.84 8.66 6.79
N ASP A 137 3.04 9.16 7.12
CA ASP A 137 3.36 10.60 6.99
C ASP A 137 3.62 11.00 5.53
N GLY A 138 4.17 10.09 4.71
CA GLY A 138 4.44 10.33 3.29
C GLY A 138 3.22 10.20 2.37
N MET A 139 2.07 9.81 2.91
CA MET A 139 0.87 9.66 2.09
C MET A 139 0.16 10.98 1.82
N PRO A 140 -0.32 11.21 0.59
CA PRO A 140 -1.25 12.30 0.33
C PRO A 140 -2.53 12.12 1.16
N LYS A 141 -3.18 13.22 1.49
CA LYS A 141 -4.43 13.21 2.25
C LYS A 141 -5.50 12.41 1.51
N MET A 142 -6.03 11.38 2.16
CA MET A 142 -7.05 10.48 1.63
C MET A 142 -8.38 10.57 2.41
N ASP A 143 -8.49 11.51 3.34
CA ASP A 143 -9.67 11.62 4.21
C ASP A 143 -10.86 12.22 3.46
N GLN A 144 -10.64 13.24 2.65
CA GLN A 144 -11.67 13.86 1.83
C GLN A 144 -11.30 13.71 0.36
N LEU A 145 -12.08 12.93 -0.35
CA LEU A 145 -11.87 12.66 -1.77
C LEU A 145 -13.11 13.04 -2.56
N LYS A 146 -12.90 13.67 -3.71
CA LYS A 146 -13.96 13.91 -4.69
C LYS A 146 -13.80 12.96 -5.86
N ILE A 147 -14.82 12.16 -6.15
CA ILE A 147 -14.83 11.31 -7.35
C ILE A 147 -14.94 12.21 -8.58
N VAL A 148 -13.93 12.22 -9.40
CA VAL A 148 -13.87 12.90 -10.70
C VAL A 148 -14.46 12.00 -11.77
N SER A 149 -14.09 10.72 -11.78
CA SER A 149 -14.70 9.71 -12.63
C SER A 149 -14.71 8.34 -11.95
N LEU A 150 -15.74 7.55 -12.26
CA LEU A 150 -15.88 6.17 -11.78
C LEU A 150 -16.34 5.29 -12.95
N GLU A 151 -15.47 4.42 -13.39
CA GLU A 151 -15.69 3.44 -14.44
C GLU A 151 -15.59 2.02 -13.87
N SER A 152 -15.80 1.01 -14.71
CA SER A 152 -15.74 -0.39 -14.25
C SER A 152 -14.39 -0.80 -13.68
N LYS A 153 -13.29 -0.26 -14.23
CA LYS A 153 -11.92 -0.58 -13.84
C LYS A 153 -11.06 0.64 -13.49
N LYS A 154 -11.63 1.84 -13.52
CA LYS A 154 -10.89 3.07 -13.24
C LYS A 154 -11.71 3.98 -12.33
N LEU A 155 -11.07 4.43 -11.26
CA LEU A 155 -11.56 5.44 -10.35
C LEU A 155 -10.58 6.60 -10.36
N VAL A 156 -11.02 7.81 -10.65
CA VAL A 156 -10.20 9.01 -10.47
C VAL A 156 -10.79 9.80 -9.31
N VAL A 157 -9.98 10.06 -8.32
CA VAL A 157 -10.35 10.92 -7.19
C VAL A 157 -9.47 12.16 -7.17
N ARG A 158 -9.99 13.22 -6.59
CA ARG A 158 -9.24 14.44 -6.27
C ARG A 158 -9.25 14.60 -4.76
N ASN A 159 -8.07 14.83 -4.17
CA ASN A 159 -7.91 15.08 -2.75
C ASN A 159 -8.02 16.58 -2.40
N ASP A 160 -7.90 16.93 -1.12
CA ASP A 160 -7.96 18.34 -0.65
C ASP A 160 -6.81 19.20 -1.16
N ASP A 161 -5.72 18.61 -1.61
CA ASP A 161 -4.58 19.34 -2.19
C ASP A 161 -4.74 19.50 -3.73
N ASP A 162 -5.96 19.32 -4.26
CA ASP A 162 -6.32 19.37 -5.70
C ASP A 162 -5.56 18.37 -6.59
N GLN A 163 -4.95 17.34 -6.00
CA GLN A 163 -4.28 16.28 -6.71
C GLN A 163 -5.29 15.27 -7.27
N GLU A 164 -5.23 15.00 -8.56
CA GLU A 164 -5.99 13.89 -9.18
C GLU A 164 -5.17 12.59 -9.13
N ILE A 165 -5.76 11.59 -8.49
CA ILE A 165 -5.13 10.29 -8.29
C ILE A 165 -5.97 9.22 -9.00
N PRO A 166 -5.43 8.61 -10.06
CA PRO A 166 -6.09 7.51 -10.73
C PRO A 166 -5.83 6.19 -9.99
N PHE A 167 -6.89 5.44 -9.77
CA PHE A 167 -6.86 4.08 -9.24
C PHE A 167 -7.44 3.12 -10.28
N TYR A 168 -6.95 1.91 -10.27
CA TYR A 168 -7.33 0.86 -11.20
C TYR A 168 -7.71 -0.42 -10.45
N VAL A 169 -8.65 -1.18 -10.99
CA VAL A 169 -8.96 -2.54 -10.56
C VAL A 169 -8.21 -3.50 -11.48
N GLU A 170 -7.47 -4.41 -10.91
CA GLU A 170 -6.83 -5.50 -11.64
C GLU A 170 -7.80 -6.65 -12.00
#